data_11b55994f2eaabe0aa675cc8353de7f2
#
_entry.id   11b55994f2eaabe0aa675cc8353de7f2
#
_cell.length_a   1.000
_cell.length_b   1.000
_cell.length_c   1.000
_cell.angle_alpha   90.00
_cell.angle_beta   90.00
_cell.angle_gamma   90.00
#
_symmetry.space_group_name_H-M   'P 1'
#
loop_
_entity.id
_entity.type
_entity.pdbx_description
1 polymer ?
#
loop_
_entity_poly.entity_id
_entity_poly.type
_entity_poly.pdbx_seq_one_letter_code
_entity_poly.pdbx_strand_id
1 'polypeptide(L)'
;MLKTGLCIVLFALAAGCAPKQKPLTDYVNPLLGTATLWDSVDLGFKPTKRTWGAEVFPGSSLPNAMVQVSPVTKFHSGAGYQYEDSVIYGFTHTNKGHWNLCHIPLLPVTGTPLPGDYCSPYSHARESAAPGYYRVFLDRYGVDAELTSTLRCAFHKYTYPAGAQAALLADLQRSNEHVRAWDIRKEGDNAFAGWQQTGEKMYFYAVADRPVTGIEPVAEGDREIRIVRFGDGDGPVELRIGFSFVSEENARKNLEAEMLGRSFADVRSEATAVWNDLLGRIRVEGGTEREKGLFYSCLYRSFLWPALRSDVNGEFTDEIYRIMEDHPYDELDMQEGMEAAMLQNWRNVLACLLYTSPSPRDRQKSR
;
A
#
# COMPACT_ATOMS: atom_id res chain seq x y z
N MET A 1 25.72 -17.57 -78.38
CA MET A 1 24.94 -16.50 -77.71
C MET A 1 24.23 -17.13 -76.53
N LEU A 2 24.84 -17.15 -75.35
CA LEU A 2 24.28 -17.63 -74.08
C LEU A 2 23.56 -16.48 -73.37
N LYS A 3 22.24 -16.60 -73.14
CA LYS A 3 21.48 -15.66 -72.30
C LYS A 3 21.44 -16.21 -70.88
N THR A 4 22.21 -15.60 -70.00
CA THR A 4 22.19 -15.85 -68.56
C THR A 4 21.02 -15.09 -67.95
N GLY A 5 19.97 -15.83 -67.51
CA GLY A 5 18.84 -15.27 -66.75
C GLY A 5 19.23 -15.14 -65.29
N LEU A 6 19.21 -13.90 -64.75
CA LEU A 6 19.44 -13.59 -63.34
C LEU A 6 18.11 -13.73 -62.57
N CYS A 7 17.98 -14.81 -61.78
CA CYS A 7 16.87 -14.96 -60.84
C CYS A 7 17.17 -14.11 -59.57
N ILE A 8 16.45 -13.01 -59.41
CA ILE A 8 16.44 -12.22 -58.17
C ILE A 8 15.45 -12.88 -57.20
N VAL A 9 15.95 -13.56 -56.18
CA VAL A 9 15.10 -14.07 -55.10
C VAL A 9 14.89 -12.93 -54.11
N LEU A 10 13.67 -12.32 -54.11
CA LEU A 10 13.24 -11.39 -53.10
C LEU A 10 12.95 -12.18 -51.79
N PHE A 11 13.86 -12.08 -50.82
CA PHE A 11 13.55 -12.44 -49.45
C PHE A 11 12.67 -11.34 -48.81
N ALA A 12 11.37 -11.57 -48.74
CA ALA A 12 10.47 -10.76 -47.92
C ALA A 12 10.78 -11.05 -46.45
N LEU A 13 11.45 -10.14 -45.78
CA LEU A 13 11.56 -10.10 -44.32
C LEU A 13 10.15 -9.86 -43.76
N ALA A 14 9.44 -10.92 -43.41
CA ALA A 14 8.28 -10.84 -42.56
C ALA A 14 8.81 -10.43 -41.15
N ALA A 15 8.83 -9.14 -40.86
CA ALA A 15 8.93 -8.62 -39.51
C ALA A 15 7.63 -9.07 -38.79
N GLY A 16 7.61 -10.28 -38.28
CA GLY A 16 6.57 -10.77 -37.41
C GLY A 16 6.56 -9.89 -36.16
N CYS A 17 5.51 -9.11 -35.96
CA CYS A 17 5.21 -8.51 -34.66
C CYS A 17 5.12 -9.66 -33.64
N ALA A 18 6.20 -9.90 -32.90
CA ALA A 18 6.12 -10.80 -31.75
C ALA A 18 5.03 -10.26 -30.82
N PRO A 19 4.10 -11.08 -30.35
CA PRO A 19 3.07 -10.63 -29.45
C PRO A 19 3.75 -9.95 -28.24
N LYS A 20 3.35 -8.72 -27.96
CA LYS A 20 3.92 -7.93 -26.84
C LYS A 20 3.68 -8.73 -25.56
N GLN A 21 4.76 -9.19 -24.93
CA GLN A 21 4.65 -10.02 -23.75
C GLN A 21 3.89 -9.25 -22.66
N LYS A 22 2.88 -9.88 -22.05
CA LYS A 22 2.09 -9.31 -20.96
C LYS A 22 3.02 -8.93 -19.81
N PRO A 23 2.93 -7.70 -19.26
CA PRO A 23 3.71 -7.31 -18.06
C PRO A 23 3.45 -8.30 -16.92
N LEU A 24 4.46 -8.61 -16.13
CA LEU A 24 4.32 -9.56 -15.02
C LEU A 24 3.45 -9.00 -13.89
N THR A 25 3.43 -7.70 -13.73
CA THR A 25 2.51 -7.00 -12.81
C THR A 25 1.05 -7.25 -13.13
N ASP A 26 0.69 -7.56 -14.38
CA ASP A 26 -0.69 -7.86 -14.79
C ASP A 26 -1.15 -9.26 -14.33
N TYR A 27 -0.24 -10.10 -13.85
CA TYR A 27 -0.57 -11.38 -13.20
C TYR A 27 -0.81 -11.22 -11.69
N VAL A 28 -0.30 -10.15 -11.08
CA VAL A 28 -0.40 -9.94 -9.64
C VAL A 28 -1.78 -9.42 -9.26
N ASN A 29 -2.42 -10.09 -8.33
CA ASN A 29 -3.66 -9.63 -7.69
C ASN A 29 -3.39 -9.23 -6.23
N PRO A 30 -3.24 -7.93 -5.93
CA PRO A 30 -3.02 -7.49 -4.55
C PRO A 30 -4.22 -7.72 -3.61
N LEU A 31 -5.41 -7.99 -4.13
CA LEU A 31 -6.58 -8.37 -3.32
C LEU A 31 -6.58 -9.84 -2.92
N LEU A 32 -5.73 -10.67 -3.54
CA LEU A 32 -5.63 -12.09 -3.19
C LEU A 32 -5.13 -12.27 -1.76
N GLY A 33 -5.88 -12.99 -0.94
CA GLY A 33 -5.57 -13.22 0.48
C GLY A 33 -6.14 -12.18 1.45
N THR A 34 -6.86 -11.14 0.95
CA THR A 34 -7.53 -10.16 1.80
C THR A 34 -8.90 -10.62 2.32
N ALA A 35 -9.49 -11.63 1.69
CA ALA A 35 -10.76 -12.21 2.10
C ALA A 35 -10.61 -13.12 3.32
N THR A 36 -11.69 -13.26 4.09
CA THR A 36 -11.77 -14.18 5.22
C THR A 36 -11.86 -15.62 4.74
N LEU A 37 -11.21 -16.54 5.44
CA LEU A 37 -11.33 -17.98 5.19
C LEU A 37 -12.56 -18.52 5.89
N TRP A 38 -13.52 -19.01 5.11
CA TRP A 38 -14.77 -19.60 5.64
C TRP A 38 -14.92 -21.09 5.33
N ASP A 39 -14.16 -21.61 4.38
CA ASP A 39 -14.29 -23.00 3.96
C ASP A 39 -13.74 -23.95 5.03
N SER A 40 -14.65 -24.66 5.66
CA SER A 40 -14.33 -25.64 6.70
C SER A 40 -13.56 -26.86 6.16
N VAL A 41 -13.61 -27.12 4.86
CA VAL A 41 -12.84 -28.20 4.23
C VAL A 41 -11.38 -27.82 4.14
N ASP A 42 -11.10 -26.59 3.70
CA ASP A 42 -9.73 -26.08 3.60
C ASP A 42 -9.12 -25.87 4.98
N LEU A 43 -9.90 -25.40 5.96
CA LEU A 43 -9.46 -25.18 7.33
C LEU A 43 -9.30 -26.48 8.13
N GLY A 44 -10.00 -27.56 7.75
CA GLY A 44 -10.07 -28.80 8.52
C GLY A 44 -10.92 -28.73 9.79
N PHE A 45 -11.58 -27.58 10.04
CA PHE A 45 -12.52 -27.38 11.14
C PHE A 45 -13.60 -26.36 10.74
N LYS A 46 -14.74 -26.38 11.45
CA LYS A 46 -15.80 -25.38 11.25
C LYS A 46 -15.47 -24.13 12.08
N PRO A 47 -15.19 -22.97 11.44
CA PRO A 47 -14.90 -21.76 12.20
C PRO A 47 -16.15 -21.28 12.93
N THR A 48 -16.03 -20.93 14.20
CA THR A 48 -17.07 -20.31 15.02
C THR A 48 -16.95 -18.80 15.08
N LYS A 49 -15.82 -18.27 14.65
CA LYS A 49 -15.49 -16.85 14.55
C LYS A 49 -14.91 -16.57 13.18
N ARG A 50 -14.85 -15.28 12.82
CA ARG A 50 -14.14 -14.83 11.61
C ARG A 50 -12.73 -15.39 11.62
N THR A 51 -12.41 -16.18 10.60
CA THR A 51 -11.08 -16.74 10.41
C THR A 51 -10.33 -15.80 9.50
N TRP A 52 -9.13 -15.47 9.89
CA TRP A 52 -8.28 -14.52 9.17
C TRP A 52 -7.88 -15.10 7.82
N GLY A 53 -7.82 -14.25 6.80
CA GLY A 53 -7.19 -14.58 5.53
C GLY A 53 -5.67 -14.60 5.67
N ALA A 54 -4.95 -14.26 4.61
CA ALA A 54 -3.50 -14.13 4.67
C ALA A 54 -3.04 -12.81 5.35
N GLU A 55 -3.97 -11.98 5.83
CA GLU A 55 -3.71 -10.70 6.48
C GLU A 55 -2.78 -9.82 5.67
N VAL A 56 -3.16 -9.58 4.44
CA VAL A 56 -2.40 -8.77 3.50
C VAL A 56 -3.19 -7.53 3.10
N PHE A 57 -2.50 -6.49 2.67
CA PHE A 57 -3.09 -5.22 2.24
C PHE A 57 -3.10 -5.10 0.71
N PRO A 58 -4.12 -4.45 0.10
CA PRO A 58 -4.21 -4.28 -1.35
C PRO A 58 -3.53 -3.02 -1.87
N GLY A 59 -3.03 -2.16 -0.99
CA GLY A 59 -2.55 -0.84 -1.32
C GLY A 59 -1.23 -0.79 -2.08
N SER A 60 -0.72 0.41 -2.32
CA SER A 60 0.53 0.64 -3.03
C SER A 60 1.74 0.48 -2.13
N SER A 61 2.75 -0.21 -2.62
CA SER A 61 4.09 -0.28 -2.05
C SER A 61 5.13 -0.55 -3.13
N LEU A 62 6.38 -0.15 -2.91
CA LEU A 62 7.53 -0.69 -3.62
C LEU A 62 8.10 -1.92 -2.88
N PRO A 63 8.96 -2.73 -3.53
CA PRO A 63 9.66 -3.80 -2.84
C PRO A 63 10.43 -3.27 -1.63
N ASN A 64 10.25 -3.90 -0.47
CA ASN A 64 10.96 -3.57 0.76
C ASN A 64 10.82 -2.09 1.20
N ALA A 65 9.74 -1.41 0.81
CA ALA A 65 9.56 0.01 1.11
C ALA A 65 9.23 0.26 2.59
N MET A 66 9.66 1.42 3.10
CA MET A 66 9.22 1.97 4.38
C MET A 66 7.72 2.28 4.35
N VAL A 67 7.25 2.83 3.23
CA VAL A 67 5.86 3.26 3.05
C VAL A 67 5.07 2.22 2.29
N GLN A 68 3.93 1.87 2.85
CA GLN A 68 2.94 0.94 2.31
C GLN A 68 1.57 1.59 2.47
N VAL A 69 1.16 2.36 1.47
CA VAL A 69 -0.10 3.12 1.53
C VAL A 69 -1.28 2.24 1.19
N SER A 70 -2.21 2.08 2.13
CA SER A 70 -3.33 1.14 1.99
C SER A 70 -4.62 1.66 2.63
N PRO A 71 -5.79 1.30 2.07
CA PRO A 71 -7.06 1.58 2.72
C PRO A 71 -7.19 0.84 4.06
N VAL A 72 -7.88 1.46 5.00
CA VAL A 72 -8.30 0.84 6.25
C VAL A 72 -9.80 0.69 6.25
N THR A 73 -10.27 -0.55 6.30
CA THR A 73 -11.68 -0.91 6.43
C THR A 73 -12.05 -1.23 7.88
N LYS A 74 -11.05 -1.58 8.70
CA LYS A 74 -11.25 -1.88 10.12
C LYS A 74 -9.95 -1.72 10.90
N PHE A 75 -9.96 -0.82 11.88
CA PHE A 75 -8.88 -0.74 12.86
C PHE A 75 -8.87 -1.96 13.78
N HIS A 76 -7.73 -2.28 14.35
CA HIS A 76 -7.48 -3.45 15.20
C HIS A 76 -7.80 -4.78 14.50
N SER A 77 -7.59 -4.81 13.18
CA SER A 77 -7.55 -6.04 12.38
C SER A 77 -6.13 -6.19 11.82
N GLY A 78 -5.70 -7.43 11.55
CA GLY A 78 -4.30 -7.70 11.17
C GLY A 78 -3.76 -6.77 10.08
N ALA A 79 -4.32 -6.83 8.87
CA ALA A 79 -3.85 -6.00 7.75
C ALA A 79 -4.56 -4.64 7.62
N GLY A 80 -5.51 -4.30 8.49
CA GLY A 80 -6.31 -3.08 8.39
C GLY A 80 -7.37 -3.10 7.27
N TYR A 81 -7.28 -4.03 6.34
CA TYR A 81 -8.21 -4.21 5.23
C TYR A 81 -8.75 -5.64 5.19
N GLN A 82 -10.05 -5.76 4.98
CA GLN A 82 -10.70 -7.04 4.76
C GLN A 82 -11.70 -6.91 3.61
N TYR A 83 -11.67 -7.85 2.69
CA TYR A 83 -12.44 -7.80 1.45
C TYR A 83 -13.96 -7.72 1.67
N GLU A 84 -14.48 -8.34 2.74
CA GLU A 84 -15.92 -8.34 3.04
C GLU A 84 -16.42 -7.06 3.72
N ASP A 85 -15.53 -6.16 4.10
CA ASP A 85 -15.93 -4.89 4.70
C ASP A 85 -16.47 -3.93 3.63
N SER A 86 -17.40 -3.08 4.01
CA SER A 86 -18.13 -2.19 3.08
C SER A 86 -17.84 -0.71 3.26
N VAL A 87 -16.93 -0.35 4.18
CA VAL A 87 -16.56 1.03 4.47
C VAL A 87 -15.06 1.22 4.57
N ILE A 88 -14.59 2.40 4.19
CA ILE A 88 -13.20 2.85 4.34
C ILE A 88 -13.15 4.00 5.34
N TYR A 89 -12.25 3.90 6.34
CA TYR A 89 -11.98 4.93 7.35
C TYR A 89 -10.86 5.89 6.94
N GLY A 90 -10.04 5.52 5.98
CA GLY A 90 -8.92 6.31 5.48
C GLY A 90 -7.87 5.48 4.81
N PHE A 91 -6.79 6.15 4.41
CA PHE A 91 -5.58 5.54 3.85
C PHE A 91 -4.46 5.72 4.86
N THR A 92 -3.76 4.64 5.18
CA THR A 92 -2.67 4.58 6.14
C THR A 92 -1.36 4.21 5.46
N HIS A 93 -0.22 4.40 6.12
CA HIS A 93 1.06 4.53 5.42
C HIS A 93 2.11 3.52 5.86
N THR A 94 1.80 2.66 6.82
CA THR A 94 2.77 1.69 7.32
C THR A 94 2.19 0.33 7.54
N ASN A 95 2.99 -0.67 7.20
CA ASN A 95 2.78 -2.07 7.57
C ASN A 95 4.07 -2.64 8.16
N LYS A 96 3.94 -3.68 8.96
CA LYS A 96 5.05 -4.45 9.50
C LYS A 96 4.75 -5.93 9.27
N GLY A 97 5.29 -6.46 8.19
CA GLY A 97 4.92 -7.80 7.74
C GLY A 97 3.43 -7.88 7.40
N HIS A 98 2.71 -8.75 8.07
CA HIS A 98 1.25 -8.89 7.96
C HIS A 98 0.47 -7.89 8.81
N TRP A 99 1.14 -7.18 9.74
CA TRP A 99 0.50 -6.17 10.56
C TRP A 99 0.46 -4.83 9.85
N ASN A 100 -0.72 -4.31 9.62
CA ASN A 100 -0.88 -2.91 9.28
C ASN A 100 -0.92 -2.11 10.59
N LEU A 101 0.10 -1.28 10.78
CA LEU A 101 0.16 -0.40 11.95
C LEU A 101 -0.85 0.73 11.87
N CYS A 102 -1.42 0.97 10.69
CA CYS A 102 -2.42 2.00 10.43
C CYS A 102 -1.98 3.41 10.87
N HIS A 103 -0.70 3.73 10.71
CA HIS A 103 -0.21 5.07 11.05
C HIS A 103 -0.75 6.13 10.09
N ILE A 104 -1.03 7.29 10.66
CA ILE A 104 -1.38 8.52 9.95
C ILE A 104 -2.56 8.30 8.99
N PRO A 105 -3.77 7.95 9.52
CA PRO A 105 -4.96 7.76 8.70
C PRO A 105 -5.42 9.08 8.08
N LEU A 106 -5.54 9.12 6.75
CA LEU A 106 -5.99 10.27 5.97
C LEU A 106 -7.17 9.87 5.09
N LEU A 107 -8.27 10.62 5.14
CA LEU A 107 -9.45 10.38 4.32
C LEU A 107 -9.84 11.64 3.55
N PRO A 108 -9.88 11.63 2.20
CA PRO A 108 -10.41 12.76 1.45
C PRO A 108 -11.92 12.87 1.69
N VAL A 109 -12.38 14.08 2.02
CA VAL A 109 -13.76 14.37 2.36
C VAL A 109 -14.23 15.63 1.67
N THR A 110 -15.55 15.78 1.49
CA THR A 110 -16.18 17.02 1.03
C THR A 110 -16.82 17.74 2.21
N GLY A 111 -16.47 19.01 2.40
CA GLY A 111 -17.00 19.81 3.52
C GLY A 111 -16.49 19.32 4.90
N THR A 112 -17.35 19.34 5.90
CA THR A 112 -17.06 18.88 7.27
C THR A 112 -17.88 17.63 7.55
N PRO A 113 -17.27 16.47 7.81
CA PRO A 113 -17.99 15.25 8.18
C PRO A 113 -18.77 15.44 9.48
N LEU A 114 -19.86 14.71 9.62
CA LEU A 114 -20.58 14.65 10.89
C LEU A 114 -19.76 13.82 11.90
N PRO A 115 -19.69 14.26 13.17
CA PRO A 115 -19.06 13.49 14.23
C PRO A 115 -19.70 12.09 14.39
N GLY A 116 -18.87 11.08 14.65
CA GLY A 116 -19.29 9.70 14.87
C GLY A 116 -19.44 8.85 13.62
N ASP A 117 -19.45 9.44 12.43
CA ASP A 117 -19.69 8.72 11.18
C ASP A 117 -18.98 9.36 9.98
N TYR A 118 -17.65 9.35 9.98
CA TYR A 118 -16.89 9.92 8.87
C TYR A 118 -16.46 8.92 7.79
N CYS A 119 -16.52 7.61 8.05
CA CYS A 119 -16.13 6.60 7.06
C CYS A 119 -16.99 6.67 5.79
N SER A 120 -16.43 6.23 4.68
CA SER A 120 -17.15 6.19 3.41
C SER A 120 -17.47 4.75 3.00
N PRO A 121 -18.71 4.45 2.64
CA PRO A 121 -19.02 3.25 1.87
C PRO A 121 -18.22 3.23 0.56
N TYR A 122 -17.93 2.02 0.06
CA TYR A 122 -17.29 1.79 -1.23
C TYR A 122 -17.79 0.48 -1.86
N SER A 123 -17.43 0.27 -3.12
CA SER A 123 -17.77 -0.95 -3.85
C SER A 123 -16.55 -1.48 -4.58
N HIS A 124 -16.33 -2.79 -4.53
CA HIS A 124 -15.29 -3.48 -5.31
C HIS A 124 -15.43 -3.30 -6.83
N ALA A 125 -16.65 -3.01 -7.32
CA ALA A 125 -16.85 -2.66 -8.74
C ALA A 125 -16.15 -1.35 -9.14
N ARG A 126 -15.80 -0.50 -8.16
CA ARG A 126 -15.07 0.75 -8.33
C ARG A 126 -13.76 0.79 -7.54
N GLU A 127 -13.20 -0.38 -7.27
CA GLU A 127 -11.91 -0.57 -6.64
C GLU A 127 -10.95 -1.25 -7.61
N SER A 128 -9.70 -0.86 -7.61
CA SER A 128 -8.65 -1.54 -8.35
C SER A 128 -7.31 -1.47 -7.61
N ALA A 129 -6.56 -2.56 -7.68
CA ALA A 129 -5.26 -2.69 -7.07
C ALA A 129 -4.28 -3.34 -8.06
N ALA A 130 -3.06 -2.83 -8.08
CA ALA A 130 -1.94 -3.38 -8.84
C ALA A 130 -0.62 -3.11 -8.07
N PRO A 131 0.47 -3.82 -8.35
CA PRO A 131 1.76 -3.51 -7.74
C PRO A 131 2.14 -2.03 -7.92
N GLY A 132 2.29 -1.31 -6.81
CA GLY A 132 2.59 0.12 -6.79
C GLY A 132 1.42 1.05 -7.09
N TYR A 133 0.19 0.56 -7.09
CA TYR A 133 -1.00 1.37 -7.36
C TYR A 133 -2.25 0.84 -6.67
N TYR A 134 -3.07 1.76 -6.16
CA TYR A 134 -4.40 1.48 -5.65
C TYR A 134 -5.36 2.59 -6.04
N ARG A 135 -6.63 2.24 -6.29
CA ARG A 135 -7.71 3.20 -6.59
C ARG A 135 -9.02 2.72 -6.01
N VAL A 136 -9.81 3.64 -5.46
CA VAL A 136 -11.17 3.37 -5.00
C VAL A 136 -12.02 4.63 -5.07
N PHE A 137 -13.31 4.45 -5.33
CA PHE A 137 -14.28 5.53 -5.25
C PHE A 137 -14.99 5.53 -3.89
N LEU A 138 -14.95 6.66 -3.20
CA LEU A 138 -15.55 6.87 -1.89
C LEU A 138 -16.97 7.44 -2.05
N ASP A 139 -17.99 6.59 -1.84
CA ASP A 139 -19.38 6.88 -2.19
C ASP A 139 -19.96 8.07 -1.42
N ARG A 140 -19.66 8.20 -0.13
CA ARG A 140 -20.16 9.28 0.72
C ARG A 140 -19.72 10.65 0.25
N TYR A 141 -18.48 10.76 -0.17
CA TYR A 141 -17.85 12.03 -0.54
C TYR A 141 -17.80 12.28 -2.04
N GLY A 142 -18.16 11.27 -2.84
CA GLY A 142 -18.07 11.34 -4.30
C GLY A 142 -16.63 11.50 -4.80
N VAL A 143 -15.65 11.06 -4.01
CA VAL A 143 -14.23 11.25 -4.32
C VAL A 143 -13.63 10.00 -4.94
N ASP A 144 -12.95 10.16 -6.06
CA ASP A 144 -12.10 9.12 -6.64
C ASP A 144 -10.68 9.28 -6.07
N ALA A 145 -10.23 8.29 -5.33
CA ALA A 145 -8.94 8.29 -4.66
C ALA A 145 -7.97 7.34 -5.37
N GLU A 146 -6.86 7.87 -5.85
CA GLU A 146 -5.76 7.13 -6.45
C GLU A 146 -4.49 7.26 -5.58
N LEU A 147 -3.78 6.16 -5.37
CA LEU A 147 -2.59 6.07 -4.52
C LEU A 147 -1.45 5.41 -5.26
N THR A 148 -0.26 5.98 -5.14
CA THR A 148 1.01 5.37 -5.53
C THR A 148 2.08 5.71 -4.49
N SER A 149 3.26 5.11 -4.57
CA SER A 149 4.29 5.30 -3.55
C SER A 149 5.69 5.11 -4.11
N THR A 150 6.67 5.68 -3.40
CA THR A 150 8.09 5.39 -3.53
C THR A 150 8.57 4.60 -2.29
N LEU A 151 9.87 4.54 -2.05
CA LEU A 151 10.39 3.82 -0.89
C LEU A 151 9.99 4.47 0.44
N ARG A 152 9.96 5.81 0.49
CA ARG A 152 9.75 6.60 1.73
C ARG A 152 8.59 7.58 1.64
N CYS A 153 7.90 7.63 0.51
CA CYS A 153 6.85 8.62 0.28
C CYS A 153 5.58 8.00 -0.30
N ALA A 154 4.44 8.59 0.04
CA ALA A 154 3.15 8.32 -0.57
C ALA A 154 2.74 9.45 -1.49
N PHE A 155 2.09 9.13 -2.59
CA PHE A 155 1.49 10.09 -3.50
C PHE A 155 0.00 9.79 -3.62
N HIS A 156 -0.84 10.69 -3.10
CA HIS A 156 -2.28 10.62 -3.17
C HIS A 156 -2.80 11.58 -4.23
N LYS A 157 -3.75 11.13 -5.02
CA LYS A 157 -4.46 11.96 -5.98
C LYS A 157 -5.95 11.79 -5.76
N TYR A 158 -6.64 12.88 -5.45
CA TYR A 158 -8.05 12.89 -5.09
C TYR A 158 -8.85 13.72 -6.08
N THR A 159 -9.74 13.08 -6.83
CA THR A 159 -10.67 13.79 -7.72
C THR A 159 -11.98 14.02 -6.99
N TYR A 160 -12.22 15.27 -6.63
CA TYR A 160 -13.44 15.70 -5.94
C TYR A 160 -14.56 16.00 -6.93
N PRO A 161 -15.84 15.93 -6.50
CA PRO A 161 -16.96 16.43 -7.30
C PRO A 161 -16.79 17.91 -7.65
N ALA A 162 -17.25 18.31 -8.81
CA ALA A 162 -17.20 19.71 -9.24
C ALA A 162 -17.93 20.61 -8.24
N GLY A 163 -17.29 21.71 -7.83
CA GLY A 163 -17.82 22.68 -6.87
C GLY A 163 -17.86 22.20 -5.42
N ALA A 164 -17.36 21.01 -5.12
CA ALA A 164 -17.25 20.54 -3.76
C ALA A 164 -16.09 21.21 -3.01
N GLN A 165 -16.28 21.51 -1.74
CA GLN A 165 -15.20 21.99 -0.88
C GLN A 165 -14.24 20.83 -0.57
N ALA A 166 -13.08 20.81 -1.23
CA ALA A 166 -12.07 19.77 -1.05
C ALA A 166 -11.42 19.88 0.34
N ALA A 167 -11.38 18.76 1.06
CA ALA A 167 -10.74 18.68 2.36
C ALA A 167 -10.16 17.27 2.60
N LEU A 168 -9.28 17.18 3.60
CA LEU A 168 -8.68 15.94 4.05
C LEU A 168 -8.90 15.80 5.56
N LEU A 169 -9.53 14.72 5.96
CA LEU A 169 -9.67 14.35 7.36
C LEU A 169 -8.41 13.58 7.78
N ALA A 170 -7.79 14.00 8.88
CA ALA A 170 -6.70 13.32 9.55
C ALA A 170 -7.16 12.86 10.95
N ASP A 171 -7.30 11.55 11.15
CA ASP A 171 -7.65 10.95 12.44
C ASP A 171 -6.39 10.39 13.11
N LEU A 172 -5.51 11.27 13.56
CA LEU A 172 -4.24 10.90 14.16
C LEU A 172 -4.36 10.29 15.56
N GLN A 173 -5.56 10.21 16.12
CA GLN A 173 -5.82 9.49 17.38
C GLN A 173 -6.15 8.01 17.15
N ARG A 174 -6.16 7.54 15.89
CA ARG A 174 -6.38 6.14 15.53
C ARG A 174 -5.15 5.50 14.90
N SER A 175 -4.93 4.27 15.30
CA SER A 175 -3.92 3.36 14.76
C SER A 175 -4.33 1.93 15.13
N ASN A 176 -3.65 0.93 14.64
CA ASN A 176 -3.78 -0.43 15.17
C ASN A 176 -3.05 -0.61 16.52
N GLU A 177 -2.16 0.30 16.83
CA GLU A 177 -1.49 0.41 18.13
C GLU A 177 -2.12 1.52 18.97
N HIS A 178 -1.80 1.56 20.26
CA HIS A 178 -2.24 2.65 21.13
C HIS A 178 -1.49 3.94 20.81
N VAL A 179 -2.22 4.97 20.38
CA VAL A 179 -1.67 6.29 20.12
C VAL A 179 -1.47 7.03 21.45
N ARG A 180 -0.23 7.41 21.74
CA ARG A 180 0.17 8.13 22.96
C ARG A 180 0.09 9.63 22.80
N ALA A 181 0.49 10.13 21.62
CA ALA A 181 0.50 11.55 21.30
C ALA A 181 0.56 11.75 19.78
N TRP A 182 0.21 12.92 19.33
CA TRP A 182 0.22 13.30 17.91
C TRP A 182 0.21 14.82 17.76
N ASP A 183 0.61 15.28 16.58
CA ASP A 183 0.50 16.69 16.20
C ASP A 183 0.33 16.80 14.67
N ILE A 184 -0.35 17.85 14.24
CA ILE A 184 -0.43 18.26 12.84
C ILE A 184 -0.60 19.77 12.77
N ARG A 185 0.21 20.43 11.95
CA ARG A 185 0.18 21.87 11.78
C ARG A 185 0.45 22.25 10.32
N LYS A 186 -0.02 23.44 9.95
CA LYS A 186 0.25 24.04 8.65
C LYS A 186 1.71 24.48 8.58
N GLU A 187 2.34 24.23 7.43
CA GLU A 187 3.69 24.65 7.08
C GLU A 187 3.68 25.43 5.75
N GLY A 188 3.94 26.74 5.81
CA GLY A 188 3.90 27.57 4.58
C GLY A 188 2.50 27.63 3.94
N ASP A 189 2.45 27.80 2.60
CA ASP A 189 1.20 28.04 1.89
C ASP A 189 0.46 26.76 1.50
N ASN A 190 1.17 25.72 1.09
CA ASN A 190 0.60 24.50 0.53
C ASN A 190 1.08 23.22 1.22
N ALA A 191 1.67 23.34 2.39
CA ALA A 191 2.23 22.22 3.14
C ALA A 191 1.66 22.11 4.54
N PHE A 192 1.75 20.92 5.11
CA PHE A 192 1.48 20.62 6.50
C PHE A 192 2.39 19.49 6.97
N ALA A 193 2.71 19.49 8.24
CA ALA A 193 3.59 18.52 8.86
C ALA A 193 3.04 18.06 10.19
N GLY A 194 3.58 16.97 10.69
CA GLY A 194 3.20 16.45 11.99
C GLY A 194 3.79 15.08 12.25
N TRP A 195 3.25 14.46 13.27
CA TRP A 195 3.70 13.14 13.70
C TRP A 195 2.61 12.41 14.48
N GLN A 196 2.75 11.10 14.54
CA GLN A 196 1.95 10.21 15.36
C GLN A 196 2.89 9.30 16.16
N GLN A 197 2.66 9.19 17.46
CA GLN A 197 3.42 8.33 18.34
C GLN A 197 2.56 7.19 18.87
N THR A 198 2.96 6.00 18.53
CA THR A 198 2.45 4.75 19.07
C THR A 198 3.54 4.08 19.93
N GLY A 199 4.00 2.88 19.65
CA GLY A 199 5.28 2.36 20.12
C GLY A 199 6.44 3.17 19.54
N GLU A 200 6.44 3.33 18.21
CA GLU A 200 7.37 4.17 17.45
C GLU A 200 6.76 5.55 17.18
N LYS A 201 7.60 6.55 16.93
CA LYS A 201 7.15 7.86 16.47
C LYS A 201 7.38 7.99 14.98
N MET A 202 6.31 8.20 14.23
CA MET A 202 6.36 8.43 12.79
C MET A 202 6.05 9.88 12.46
N TYR A 203 6.97 10.53 11.78
CA TYR A 203 6.88 11.89 11.31
C TYR A 203 6.45 11.91 9.85
N PHE A 204 5.74 12.97 9.46
CA PHE A 204 5.37 13.20 8.06
C PHE A 204 5.51 14.68 7.69
N TYR A 205 5.80 14.91 6.41
CA TYR A 205 5.79 16.21 5.77
C TYR A 205 5.01 16.09 4.45
N ALA A 206 3.95 16.88 4.31
CA ALA A 206 3.01 16.77 3.20
C ALA A 206 2.95 18.07 2.40
N VAL A 207 2.98 17.97 1.06
CA VAL A 207 2.87 19.08 0.13
C VAL A 207 1.73 18.82 -0.85
N ALA A 208 0.77 19.74 -0.89
CA ALA A 208 -0.32 19.73 -1.88
C ALA A 208 0.04 20.56 -3.11
N ASP A 209 -0.62 20.30 -4.23
CA ASP A 209 -0.51 21.08 -5.47
C ASP A 209 -1.32 22.41 -5.42
N ARG A 210 -2.02 22.64 -4.32
CA ARG A 210 -2.83 23.86 -4.07
C ARG A 210 -2.69 24.34 -2.63
N PRO A 211 -3.11 25.60 -2.32
CA PRO A 211 -2.98 26.14 -0.98
C PRO A 211 -3.71 25.30 0.09
N VAL A 212 -3.09 25.14 1.25
CA VAL A 212 -3.72 24.70 2.49
C VAL A 212 -4.23 25.94 3.19
N THR A 213 -5.55 26.13 3.25
CA THR A 213 -6.17 27.34 3.81
C THR A 213 -6.32 27.31 5.32
N GLY A 214 -6.37 26.11 5.92
CA GLY A 214 -6.46 25.92 7.36
C GLY A 214 -6.42 24.46 7.78
N ILE A 215 -6.19 24.24 9.07
CA ILE A 215 -6.32 22.95 9.74
C ILE A 215 -7.22 23.15 10.95
N GLU A 216 -8.42 22.58 10.89
CA GLU A 216 -9.48 22.82 11.85
C GLU A 216 -9.67 21.59 12.76
N PRO A 217 -9.80 21.77 14.08
CA PRO A 217 -10.20 20.70 14.97
C PRO A 217 -11.70 20.41 14.83
N VAL A 218 -12.06 19.13 14.82
CA VAL A 218 -13.46 18.68 14.87
C VAL A 218 -13.56 17.59 15.93
N ALA A 219 -14.53 17.73 16.84
CA ALA A 219 -14.78 16.72 17.86
C ALA A 219 -15.35 15.44 17.21
N GLU A 220 -14.86 14.28 17.63
CA GLU A 220 -15.28 12.97 17.14
C GLU A 220 -15.51 12.05 18.36
N GLY A 221 -16.66 12.19 19.02
CA GLY A 221 -16.91 11.56 20.31
C GLY A 221 -15.89 12.05 21.36
N ASP A 222 -15.15 11.13 21.96
CA ASP A 222 -14.07 11.44 22.93
C ASP A 222 -12.73 11.78 22.25
N ARG A 223 -12.67 11.82 20.92
CA ARG A 223 -11.49 12.10 20.11
C ARG A 223 -11.60 13.44 19.40
N GLU A 224 -10.49 13.93 18.94
CA GLU A 224 -10.38 15.10 18.10
C GLU A 224 -9.69 14.74 16.79
N ILE A 225 -10.38 14.99 15.67
CA ILE A 225 -9.82 14.85 14.33
C ILE A 225 -9.42 16.22 13.78
N ARG A 226 -8.63 16.25 12.72
CA ARG A 226 -8.28 17.47 12.01
C ARG A 226 -8.82 17.42 10.59
N ILE A 227 -9.35 18.55 10.15
CA ILE A 227 -9.76 18.79 8.76
C ILE A 227 -8.77 19.76 8.14
N VAL A 228 -7.96 19.26 7.22
CA VAL A 228 -7.08 20.07 6.36
C VAL A 228 -7.92 20.61 5.21
N ARG A 229 -8.05 21.93 5.09
CA ARG A 229 -8.80 22.60 4.03
C ARG A 229 -7.88 22.94 2.87
N PHE A 230 -8.30 22.56 1.68
CA PHE A 230 -7.63 22.98 0.45
C PHE A 230 -8.31 24.20 -0.15
N GLY A 231 -7.52 25.08 -0.75
CA GLY A 231 -8.01 26.21 -1.52
C GLY A 231 -8.72 25.77 -2.81
N ASP A 232 -9.47 26.68 -3.40
CA ASP A 232 -10.12 26.46 -4.68
C ASP A 232 -9.10 26.14 -5.79
N GLY A 233 -9.50 25.34 -6.76
CA GLY A 233 -8.69 24.94 -7.88
C GLY A 233 -9.40 23.94 -8.76
N ASP A 234 -9.06 23.97 -10.04
CA ASP A 234 -9.55 23.00 -11.02
C ASP A 234 -8.77 21.67 -10.94
N GLY A 235 -9.46 20.58 -11.21
CA GLY A 235 -8.84 19.25 -11.27
C GLY A 235 -8.66 18.56 -9.90
N PRO A 236 -7.91 17.45 -9.87
CA PRO A 236 -7.66 16.68 -8.65
C PRO A 236 -6.75 17.44 -7.68
N VAL A 237 -6.84 17.09 -6.39
CA VAL A 237 -5.83 17.45 -5.39
C VAL A 237 -4.73 16.40 -5.43
N GLU A 238 -3.51 16.82 -5.72
CA GLU A 238 -2.32 15.99 -5.63
C GLU A 238 -1.56 16.27 -4.34
N LEU A 239 -1.42 15.24 -3.50
CA LEU A 239 -0.79 15.34 -2.18
C LEU A 239 0.42 14.38 -2.11
N ARG A 240 1.60 14.93 -1.95
CA ARG A 240 2.85 14.20 -1.77
C ARG A 240 3.22 14.20 -0.30
N ILE A 241 3.53 13.04 0.26
CA ILE A 241 3.79 12.89 1.70
C ILE A 241 5.09 12.11 1.88
N GLY A 242 6.09 12.73 2.47
CA GLY A 242 7.30 12.07 2.92
C GLY A 242 7.17 11.63 4.39
N PHE A 243 7.76 10.49 4.72
CA PHE A 243 7.73 9.92 6.05
C PHE A 243 9.13 9.64 6.58
N SER A 244 9.27 9.67 7.90
CA SER A 244 10.50 9.31 8.61
C SER A 244 10.17 8.82 10.02
N PHE A 245 10.97 7.93 10.53
CA PHE A 245 10.94 7.54 11.95
C PHE A 245 11.92 8.35 12.80
N VAL A 246 12.74 9.21 12.19
CA VAL A 246 13.77 10.00 12.86
C VAL A 246 13.29 11.41 13.19
N SER A 247 12.82 12.16 12.16
CA SER A 247 12.41 13.55 12.33
C SER A 247 11.52 14.06 11.18
N GLU A 248 10.81 15.16 11.41
CA GLU A 248 10.07 15.87 10.34
C GLU A 248 11.00 16.43 9.25
N GLU A 249 12.18 16.89 9.63
CA GLU A 249 13.18 17.37 8.67
C GLU A 249 13.61 16.24 7.72
N ASN A 250 13.78 15.02 8.22
CA ASN A 250 14.08 13.86 7.39
C ASN A 250 12.88 13.44 6.53
N ALA A 251 11.65 13.51 7.07
CA ALA A 251 10.45 13.29 6.27
C ALA A 251 10.38 14.26 5.08
N ARG A 252 10.72 15.53 5.29
CA ARG A 252 10.85 16.54 4.25
C ARG A 252 11.95 16.20 3.25
N LYS A 253 13.15 15.82 3.71
CA LYS A 253 14.27 15.41 2.82
C LYS A 253 13.91 14.20 1.97
N ASN A 254 13.22 13.22 2.55
CA ASN A 254 12.72 12.06 1.83
C ASN A 254 11.76 12.47 0.71
N LEU A 255 10.83 13.38 1.00
CA LEU A 255 9.89 13.91 0.01
C LEU A 255 10.62 14.67 -1.10
N GLU A 256 11.54 15.56 -0.76
CA GLU A 256 12.32 16.35 -1.71
C GLU A 256 13.14 15.44 -2.65
N ALA A 257 13.75 14.39 -2.12
CA ALA A 257 14.57 13.47 -2.89
C ALA A 257 13.75 12.55 -3.81
N GLU A 258 12.58 12.09 -3.37
CA GLU A 258 11.84 11.04 -4.07
C GLU A 258 10.64 11.54 -4.88
N MET A 259 10.05 12.70 -4.53
CA MET A 259 8.76 13.15 -5.09
C MET A 259 8.80 14.54 -5.73
N LEU A 260 9.79 15.38 -5.40
CA LEU A 260 9.78 16.78 -5.87
C LEU A 260 9.86 16.85 -7.40
N GLY A 261 8.94 17.62 -7.98
CA GLY A 261 8.89 17.85 -9.44
C GLY A 261 8.36 16.65 -10.26
N ARG A 262 7.90 15.59 -9.62
CA ARG A 262 7.38 14.39 -10.29
C ARG A 262 5.86 14.44 -10.39
N SER A 263 5.31 13.96 -11.51
CA SER A 263 3.87 13.75 -11.67
C SER A 263 3.41 12.43 -11.04
N PHE A 264 2.13 12.31 -10.72
CA PHE A 264 1.53 11.05 -10.26
C PHE A 264 1.73 9.92 -11.28
N ALA A 265 1.61 10.23 -12.57
CA ALA A 265 1.78 9.26 -13.64
C ALA A 265 3.22 8.72 -13.73
N ASP A 266 4.22 9.58 -13.53
CA ASP A 266 5.64 9.17 -13.56
C ASP A 266 5.96 8.25 -12.40
N VAL A 267 5.54 8.60 -11.16
CA VAL A 267 5.77 7.77 -9.98
C VAL A 267 5.09 6.41 -10.11
N ARG A 268 3.83 6.38 -10.57
CA ARG A 268 3.10 5.15 -10.83
C ARG A 268 3.78 4.27 -11.89
N SER A 269 4.22 4.89 -12.99
CA SER A 269 4.89 4.17 -14.08
C SER A 269 6.22 3.55 -13.61
N GLU A 270 7.00 4.29 -12.83
CA GLU A 270 8.24 3.78 -12.25
C GLU A 270 7.99 2.66 -11.25
N ALA A 271 6.99 2.79 -10.37
CA ALA A 271 6.60 1.73 -9.44
C ALA A 271 6.25 0.44 -10.19
N THR A 272 5.48 0.55 -11.29
CA THR A 272 5.18 -0.59 -12.15
C THR A 272 6.43 -1.18 -12.79
N ALA A 273 7.37 -0.35 -13.24
CA ALA A 273 8.63 -0.80 -13.85
C ALA A 273 9.52 -1.54 -12.84
N VAL A 274 9.66 -1.00 -11.62
CA VAL A 274 10.41 -1.63 -10.52
C VAL A 274 9.85 -3.02 -10.20
N TRP A 275 8.53 -3.14 -10.09
CA TRP A 275 7.88 -4.44 -9.85
C TRP A 275 8.07 -5.42 -11.02
N ASN A 276 7.93 -4.96 -12.27
CA ASN A 276 8.15 -5.82 -13.44
C ASN A 276 9.60 -6.33 -13.53
N ASP A 277 10.59 -5.49 -13.20
CA ASP A 277 11.99 -5.90 -13.15
C ASP A 277 12.20 -6.98 -12.09
N LEU A 278 11.72 -6.75 -10.88
CA LEU A 278 11.89 -7.68 -9.77
C LEU A 278 11.19 -9.02 -10.01
N LEU A 279 9.92 -8.99 -10.43
CA LEU A 279 9.16 -10.20 -10.77
C LEU A 279 9.78 -10.94 -11.95
N GLY A 280 10.42 -10.19 -12.87
CA GLY A 280 11.08 -10.71 -14.06
C GLY A 280 12.34 -11.54 -13.80
N ARG A 281 12.87 -11.53 -12.56
CA ARG A 281 13.99 -12.37 -12.15
C ARG A 281 13.63 -13.85 -12.11
N ILE A 282 12.35 -14.18 -11.94
CA ILE A 282 11.82 -15.53 -12.04
C ILE A 282 10.71 -15.54 -13.08
N ARG A 283 10.98 -16.18 -14.22
CA ARG A 283 10.00 -16.35 -15.29
C ARG A 283 9.49 -17.76 -15.31
N VAL A 284 8.17 -17.94 -15.20
CA VAL A 284 7.50 -19.24 -15.32
C VAL A 284 6.93 -19.42 -16.71
N GLU A 285 7.17 -20.58 -17.28
CA GLU A 285 6.62 -21.00 -18.55
C GLU A 285 5.59 -22.14 -18.34
N GLY A 286 4.63 -22.25 -19.24
CA GLY A 286 3.54 -23.22 -19.08
C GLY A 286 2.52 -22.82 -18.02
N GLY A 287 1.68 -23.75 -17.60
CA GLY A 287 0.61 -23.50 -16.65
C GLY A 287 -0.55 -22.66 -17.21
N THR A 288 -1.61 -22.54 -16.42
CA THR A 288 -2.77 -21.71 -16.72
C THR A 288 -2.53 -20.25 -16.29
N GLU A 289 -3.33 -19.32 -16.80
CA GLU A 289 -3.32 -17.91 -16.35
C GLU A 289 -3.58 -17.78 -14.85
N ARG A 290 -4.43 -18.65 -14.29
CA ARG A 290 -4.70 -18.71 -12.84
C ARG A 290 -3.46 -19.11 -12.04
N GLU A 291 -2.74 -20.13 -12.47
CA GLU A 291 -1.51 -20.60 -11.81
C GLU A 291 -0.41 -19.55 -11.88
N LYS A 292 -0.24 -18.87 -13.02
CA LYS A 292 0.68 -17.74 -13.16
C LYS A 292 0.30 -16.57 -12.25
N GLY A 293 -1.00 -16.22 -12.22
CA GLY A 293 -1.52 -15.18 -11.35
C GLY A 293 -1.24 -15.48 -9.88
N LEU A 294 -1.41 -16.73 -9.49
CA LEU A 294 -1.11 -17.21 -8.16
C LEU A 294 0.39 -17.11 -7.83
N PHE A 295 1.23 -17.64 -8.71
CA PHE A 295 2.69 -17.61 -8.54
C PHE A 295 3.20 -16.17 -8.39
N TYR A 296 2.84 -15.27 -9.31
CA TYR A 296 3.32 -13.89 -9.26
C TYR A 296 2.73 -13.08 -8.11
N SER A 297 1.50 -13.36 -7.68
CA SER A 297 0.91 -12.73 -6.49
C SER A 297 1.65 -13.16 -5.21
N CYS A 298 2.02 -14.43 -5.09
CA CYS A 298 2.83 -14.92 -3.97
C CYS A 298 4.25 -14.35 -4.00
N LEU A 299 4.88 -14.32 -5.19
CA LEU A 299 6.20 -13.72 -5.35
C LEU A 299 6.20 -12.23 -5.00
N TYR A 300 5.18 -11.48 -5.44
CA TYR A 300 4.97 -10.08 -5.04
C TYR A 300 4.95 -9.92 -3.52
N ARG A 301 4.18 -10.76 -2.81
CA ARG A 301 4.05 -10.73 -1.35
C ARG A 301 5.37 -10.98 -0.63
N SER A 302 6.23 -11.82 -1.17
CA SER A 302 7.52 -12.14 -0.55
C SER A 302 8.50 -10.97 -0.48
N PHE A 303 8.28 -9.92 -1.29
CA PHE A 303 9.12 -8.71 -1.33
C PHE A 303 8.53 -7.51 -0.58
N LEU A 304 7.39 -7.65 0.09
CA LEU A 304 6.84 -6.57 0.91
C LEU A 304 7.56 -6.43 2.26
N TRP A 305 8.30 -7.43 2.69
CA TRP A 305 9.06 -7.46 3.92
C TRP A 305 10.41 -8.19 3.73
N PRO A 306 11.49 -7.82 4.42
CA PRO A 306 11.63 -6.74 5.42
C PRO A 306 11.50 -5.34 4.80
N ALA A 307 11.05 -4.36 5.60
CA ALA A 307 10.86 -2.99 5.18
C ALA A 307 12.08 -2.12 5.51
N LEU A 308 12.40 -1.20 4.61
CA LEU A 308 13.40 -0.17 4.81
C LEU A 308 13.02 0.71 6.02
N ARG A 309 14.01 1.12 6.83
CA ARG A 309 13.81 1.98 7.99
C ARG A 309 14.72 3.20 7.99
N SER A 310 15.65 3.30 7.05
CA SER A 310 16.57 4.44 6.93
C SER A 310 16.01 5.51 6.01
N ASP A 311 16.27 6.76 6.35
CA ASP A 311 16.02 7.92 5.52
C ASP A 311 17.03 8.05 4.36
N VAL A 312 16.81 8.97 3.43
CA VAL A 312 17.70 9.16 2.26
C VAL A 312 19.12 9.58 2.66
N ASN A 313 19.28 10.19 3.82
CA ASN A 313 20.59 10.56 4.38
C ASN A 313 21.28 9.41 5.15
N GLY A 314 20.65 8.23 5.23
CA GLY A 314 21.15 7.06 5.92
C GLY A 314 20.82 7.00 7.41
N GLU A 315 20.18 8.02 7.98
CA GLU A 315 19.74 8.02 9.37
C GLU A 315 18.57 7.04 9.59
N PHE A 316 18.54 6.40 10.74
CA PHE A 316 17.46 5.52 11.19
C PHE A 316 17.38 5.52 12.71
N THR A 317 16.22 5.16 13.26
CA THR A 317 16.06 4.97 14.70
C THR A 317 16.35 3.53 15.05
N ASP A 318 17.15 3.36 16.09
CA ASP A 318 17.47 2.07 16.68
C ASP A 318 16.56 1.79 17.88
N GLU A 319 15.27 1.67 17.62
CA GLU A 319 14.29 1.47 18.68
C GLU A 319 14.37 0.05 19.26
N ILE A 320 14.90 -0.89 18.51
CA ILE A 320 15.18 -2.25 19.00
C ILE A 320 16.17 -2.20 20.16
N TYR A 321 17.21 -1.38 20.05
CA TYR A 321 18.19 -1.21 21.15
C TYR A 321 17.61 -0.47 22.37
N ARG A 322 16.67 0.45 22.19
CA ARG A 322 16.01 1.13 23.34
C ARG A 322 15.09 0.20 24.12
N ILE A 323 14.37 -0.69 23.42
CA ILE A 323 13.56 -1.71 24.08
C ILE A 323 14.45 -2.66 24.88
N MET A 324 15.70 -2.90 24.44
CA MET A 324 16.68 -3.73 25.13
C MET A 324 17.29 -3.04 26.36
N GLU A 325 17.52 -1.71 26.33
CA GLU A 325 17.99 -0.97 27.51
C GLU A 325 16.93 -0.95 28.64
N ASP A 326 15.64 -0.89 28.27
CA ASP A 326 14.53 -0.88 29.23
C ASP A 326 14.11 -2.31 29.67
N HIS A 327 14.40 -3.32 28.84
CA HIS A 327 14.14 -4.73 29.12
C HIS A 327 15.37 -5.53 28.70
N PRO A 328 16.25 -5.91 29.62
CA PRO A 328 17.40 -6.74 29.31
C PRO A 328 16.95 -8.15 28.93
N TYR A 329 16.54 -8.28 27.65
CA TYR A 329 16.42 -9.59 27.02
C TYR A 329 17.82 -10.06 26.64
N ASP A 330 18.05 -11.35 26.80
CA ASP A 330 19.28 -11.99 26.35
C ASP A 330 19.41 -11.85 24.82
N GLU A 331 20.62 -11.63 24.30
CA GLU A 331 20.88 -11.52 22.84
C GLU A 331 20.29 -12.71 22.06
N LEU A 332 20.20 -13.87 22.71
CA LEU A 332 19.54 -15.08 22.17
C LEU A 332 18.03 -14.88 21.92
N ASP A 333 17.30 -14.22 22.81
CA ASP A 333 15.86 -13.98 22.68
C ASP A 333 15.53 -13.03 21.51
N MET A 334 16.47 -12.13 21.17
CA MET A 334 16.32 -11.22 20.03
C MET A 334 16.56 -11.92 18.70
N GLN A 335 17.58 -12.74 18.63
CA GLN A 335 17.88 -13.51 17.43
C GLN A 335 16.73 -14.49 17.16
N GLU A 336 16.21 -15.16 18.20
CA GLU A 336 15.03 -16.01 18.10
C GLU A 336 13.78 -15.20 17.72
N GLY A 337 13.58 -13.98 18.24
CA GLY A 337 12.50 -13.09 17.87
C GLY A 337 12.55 -12.62 16.42
N MET A 338 13.73 -12.27 15.92
CA MET A 338 13.95 -11.92 14.51
C MET A 338 13.78 -13.14 13.60
N GLU A 339 14.32 -14.29 13.97
CA GLU A 339 14.15 -15.54 13.23
C GLU A 339 12.67 -15.99 13.24
N ALA A 340 11.97 -15.84 14.36
CA ALA A 340 10.53 -16.12 14.44
C ALA A 340 9.71 -15.17 13.56
N ALA A 341 10.05 -13.88 13.50
CA ALA A 341 9.39 -12.92 12.61
C ALA A 341 9.68 -13.23 11.13
N MET A 342 10.92 -13.58 10.79
CA MET A 342 11.28 -14.03 9.44
C MET A 342 10.59 -15.34 9.09
N LEU A 343 10.55 -16.33 10.00
CA LEU A 343 9.84 -17.60 9.82
C LEU A 343 8.33 -17.38 9.70
N GLN A 344 7.75 -16.43 10.43
CA GLN A 344 6.33 -16.09 10.31
C GLN A 344 6.02 -15.49 8.93
N ASN A 345 6.89 -14.64 8.39
CA ASN A 345 6.77 -14.14 7.03
C ASN A 345 6.88 -15.25 5.99
N TRP A 346 7.83 -16.17 6.15
CA TRP A 346 7.94 -17.35 5.31
C TRP A 346 6.72 -18.27 5.44
N ARG A 347 6.15 -18.41 6.64
CA ARG A 347 4.90 -19.14 6.86
C ARG A 347 3.72 -18.47 6.18
N ASN A 348 3.65 -17.15 6.17
CA ASN A 348 2.61 -16.40 5.46
C ASN A 348 2.75 -16.54 3.94
N VAL A 349 3.98 -16.49 3.41
CA VAL A 349 4.26 -16.79 1.99
C VAL A 349 3.92 -18.25 1.67
N LEU A 350 4.29 -19.19 2.53
CA LEU A 350 3.95 -20.60 2.38
C LEU A 350 2.44 -20.85 2.55
N ALA A 351 1.76 -20.13 3.44
CA ALA A 351 0.31 -20.18 3.57
C ALA A 351 -0.35 -19.67 2.28
N CYS A 352 0.09 -18.53 1.73
CA CYS A 352 -0.36 -18.09 0.42
C CYS A 352 -0.13 -19.17 -0.65
N LEU A 353 1.05 -19.80 -0.69
CA LEU A 353 1.37 -20.89 -1.62
C LEU A 353 0.54 -22.15 -1.37
N LEU A 354 0.27 -22.50 -0.12
CA LEU A 354 -0.50 -23.69 0.26
C LEU A 354 -2.00 -23.50 0.08
N TYR A 355 -2.55 -22.35 0.45
CA TYR A 355 -3.98 -22.03 0.30
C TYR A 355 -4.39 -21.77 -1.15
N THR A 356 -3.44 -21.45 -1.99
CA THR A 356 -3.64 -21.13 -3.38
C THR A 356 -3.15 -22.23 -4.32
N SER A 357 -2.38 -23.21 -3.86
CA SER A 357 -2.11 -24.42 -4.63
C SER A 357 -3.30 -25.40 -4.46
N PRO A 358 -3.60 -26.23 -5.48
CA PRO A 358 -4.58 -27.29 -5.33
C PRO A 358 -4.27 -28.11 -4.06
N SER A 359 -5.27 -28.31 -3.22
CA SER A 359 -5.09 -29.04 -1.97
C SER A 359 -4.46 -30.41 -2.29
N PRO A 360 -3.70 -31.01 -1.37
CA PRO A 360 -3.20 -32.38 -1.56
C PRO A 360 -4.32 -33.38 -1.93
N ARG A 361 -5.57 -33.06 -1.59
CA ARG A 361 -6.76 -33.85 -1.98
C ARG A 361 -7.15 -33.68 -3.45
N ASP A 362 -6.90 -32.51 -4.06
CA ASP A 362 -7.17 -32.30 -5.49
C ASP A 362 -6.17 -33.07 -6.37
N ARG A 363 -4.95 -33.30 -5.87
CA ARG A 363 -3.95 -34.18 -6.53
C ARG A 363 -4.33 -35.65 -6.48
N GLN A 364 -5.10 -36.09 -5.50
CA GLN A 364 -5.58 -37.48 -5.43
C GLN A 364 -6.76 -37.77 -6.33
N LYS A 365 -7.55 -36.75 -6.72
CA LYS A 365 -8.68 -36.93 -7.64
C LYS A 365 -8.27 -36.88 -9.12
N SER A 366 -7.04 -36.47 -9.44
CA SER A 366 -6.51 -36.40 -10.82
C SER A 366 -5.61 -37.59 -11.18
N ARG A 367 -5.61 -38.68 -10.38
CA ARG A 367 -4.95 -39.96 -10.72
C ARG A 367 -5.96 -41.07 -10.95
#